data_fd1001dc3f4d8b3b35897c85e039215e
#
_entry.id   fd1001dc3f4d8b3b35897c85e039215e
#
_cell.length_a   1.000
_cell.length_b   1.000
_cell.length_c   1.000
_cell.angle_alpha   90.00
_cell.angle_beta   90.00
_cell.angle_gamma   90.00
#
_symmetry.space_group_name_H-M   'P 1'
#
loop_
_entity.id
_entity.type
_entity.pdbx_description
1 polymer ?
#
loop_
_entity_poly.entity_id
_entity_poly.type
_entity_poly.pdbx_seq_one_letter_code
_entity_poly.pdbx_strand_id
1 'polypeptide(L)'
;GAAIVLAGGYGEVGADGADRQAALREAAGALRLLGPNTIGLVNRADGVTLSASGALDVAAQPCGRIAVVSQSGGILGSLLSRAAHRGIGLSHLVATGNEADLEVSDVVAYLLDDPATTVIALYLETLRRPDRFRAVAVDAASRGKRLVAYKVGRDEAGARSAAAHTGAL
;
A
#
# COMPACT_ATOMS: atom_id res chain seq x y z
N GLY A 1 -3.23 -11.59 -15.72
CA GLY A 1 -2.40 -10.39 -15.78
C GLY A 1 -2.72 -9.43 -14.63
N ALA A 2 -1.93 -8.33 -14.52
CA ALA A 2 -2.13 -7.28 -13.53
C ALA A 2 -1.83 -5.89 -14.15
N ALA A 3 -2.41 -4.85 -13.56
CA ALA A 3 -2.15 -3.47 -13.93
C ALA A 3 -1.97 -2.60 -12.69
N ILE A 4 -1.15 -1.55 -12.82
CA ILE A 4 -0.98 -0.49 -11.83
C ILE A 4 -1.66 0.76 -12.39
N VAL A 5 -2.62 1.32 -11.67
CA VAL A 5 -3.38 2.50 -12.09
C VAL A 5 -2.91 3.70 -11.27
N LEU A 6 -1.97 4.46 -11.81
CA LEU A 6 -1.37 5.60 -11.11
C LEU A 6 -2.34 6.78 -10.98
N ALA A 7 -3.22 6.97 -11.99
CA ALA A 7 -4.12 8.11 -12.06
C ALA A 7 -5.05 8.19 -10.84
N GLY A 8 -5.26 9.43 -10.36
CA GLY A 8 -6.31 9.79 -9.41
C GLY A 8 -7.59 10.25 -10.12
N GLY A 9 -8.55 10.75 -9.35
CA GLY A 9 -9.87 11.19 -9.85
C GLY A 9 -10.93 10.09 -9.77
N TYR A 10 -10.71 9.13 -8.90
CA TYR A 10 -11.60 7.99 -8.62
C TYR A 10 -12.30 8.18 -7.27
N GLY A 11 -12.48 7.12 -6.49
CA GLY A 11 -13.24 7.14 -5.25
C GLY A 11 -12.83 8.21 -4.23
N GLU A 12 -11.60 8.72 -4.29
CA GLU A 12 -11.10 9.79 -3.42
C GLU A 12 -11.72 11.17 -3.70
N VAL A 13 -12.37 11.35 -4.86
CA VAL A 13 -12.99 12.65 -5.23
C VAL A 13 -14.52 12.65 -5.09
N GLY A 14 -15.09 11.67 -4.39
CA GLY A 14 -16.51 11.60 -4.09
C GLY A 14 -17.31 10.71 -5.04
N ALA A 15 -18.65 10.91 -5.11
CA ALA A 15 -19.58 9.99 -5.76
C ALA A 15 -19.25 9.72 -7.23
N ASP A 16 -19.05 10.76 -8.03
CA ASP A 16 -18.70 10.60 -9.45
C ASP A 16 -17.37 9.84 -9.64
N GLY A 17 -16.45 9.99 -8.70
CA GLY A 17 -15.19 9.25 -8.67
C GLY A 17 -15.40 7.79 -8.30
N ALA A 18 -16.31 7.51 -7.38
CA ALA A 18 -16.69 6.14 -7.01
C ALA A 18 -17.31 5.38 -8.19
N ASP A 19 -18.17 6.04 -8.98
CA ASP A 19 -18.75 5.45 -10.18
C ASP A 19 -17.68 5.11 -11.23
N ARG A 20 -16.71 6.02 -11.44
CA ARG A 20 -15.56 5.75 -12.31
C ARG A 20 -14.72 4.59 -11.81
N GLN A 21 -14.53 4.46 -10.50
CA GLN A 21 -13.78 3.34 -9.90
C GLN A 21 -14.52 2.02 -10.09
N ALA A 22 -15.83 2.00 -9.95
CA ALA A 22 -16.64 0.82 -10.21
C ALA A 22 -16.55 0.41 -11.68
N ALA A 23 -16.68 1.36 -12.62
CA ALA A 23 -16.53 1.10 -14.05
C ALA A 23 -15.11 0.59 -14.41
N LEU A 24 -14.06 1.14 -13.79
CA LEU A 24 -12.69 0.64 -13.93
C LEU A 24 -12.59 -0.83 -13.49
N ARG A 25 -13.18 -1.16 -12.34
CA ARG A 25 -13.14 -2.52 -11.80
C ARG A 25 -13.90 -3.51 -12.69
N GLU A 26 -15.05 -3.09 -13.23
CA GLU A 26 -15.84 -3.88 -14.18
C GLU A 26 -15.06 -4.12 -15.49
N ALA A 27 -14.49 -3.07 -16.07
CA ALA A 27 -13.70 -3.16 -17.30
C ALA A 27 -12.45 -4.03 -17.14
N ALA A 28 -11.84 -4.06 -15.95
CA ALA A 28 -10.68 -4.91 -15.65
C ALA A 28 -11.02 -6.41 -15.67
N GLY A 29 -12.25 -6.80 -15.37
CA GLY A 29 -12.66 -8.20 -15.34
C GLY A 29 -11.77 -9.06 -14.44
N ALA A 30 -11.02 -9.98 -15.04
CA ALA A 30 -10.08 -10.87 -14.35
C ALA A 30 -8.68 -10.26 -14.14
N LEU A 31 -8.42 -9.06 -14.64
CA LEU A 31 -7.14 -8.37 -14.44
C LEU A 31 -7.05 -7.85 -13.00
N ARG A 32 -5.94 -8.16 -12.32
CA ARG A 32 -5.72 -7.64 -10.96
C ARG A 32 -5.27 -6.17 -11.02
N LEU A 33 -5.80 -5.34 -10.13
CA LEU A 33 -5.51 -3.91 -10.12
C LEU A 33 -4.82 -3.50 -8.81
N LEU A 34 -3.66 -2.81 -8.92
CA LEU A 34 -3.08 -2.04 -7.82
C LEU A 34 -3.45 -0.56 -8.02
N GLY A 35 -4.08 0.05 -7.03
CA GLY A 35 -4.63 1.39 -7.11
C GLY A 35 -6.16 1.38 -7.31
N PRO A 36 -6.75 2.37 -8.01
CA PRO A 36 -6.15 3.59 -8.59
C PRO A 36 -5.57 4.55 -7.53
N ASN A 37 -5.10 5.71 -7.96
CA ASN A 37 -4.52 6.72 -7.10
C ASN A 37 -3.33 6.18 -6.29
N THR A 38 -2.41 5.49 -6.96
CA THR A 38 -1.21 4.92 -6.36
C THR A 38 0.05 5.51 -6.96
N ILE A 39 1.15 5.49 -6.23
CA ILE A 39 2.49 5.75 -6.78
C ILE A 39 3.21 4.46 -7.20
N GLY A 40 2.53 3.31 -7.14
CA GLY A 40 3.06 2.03 -7.59
C GLY A 40 3.81 1.24 -6.53
N LEU A 41 4.76 0.42 -6.97
CA LEU A 41 5.52 -0.48 -6.12
C LEU A 41 7.01 -0.54 -6.48
N VAL A 42 7.80 -0.93 -5.49
CA VAL A 42 9.22 -1.30 -5.64
C VAL A 42 9.46 -2.61 -4.92
N ASN A 43 10.04 -3.59 -5.60
CA ASN A 43 10.61 -4.80 -5.02
C ASN A 43 12.13 -4.73 -5.19
N ARG A 44 12.82 -4.47 -4.10
CA ARG A 44 14.27 -4.29 -4.11
C ARG A 44 15.03 -5.62 -4.15
N ALA A 45 14.42 -6.68 -3.64
CA ALA A 45 15.02 -8.01 -3.65
C ALA A 45 15.19 -8.52 -5.09
N ASP A 46 14.20 -8.27 -5.95
CA ASP A 46 14.19 -8.70 -7.35
C ASP A 46 14.56 -7.58 -8.34
N GLY A 47 14.89 -6.38 -7.85
CA GLY A 47 15.28 -5.24 -8.68
C GLY A 47 14.12 -4.65 -9.52
N VAL A 48 12.87 -4.87 -9.11
CA VAL A 48 11.69 -4.37 -9.83
C VAL A 48 11.29 -2.99 -9.31
N THR A 49 11.17 -2.01 -10.20
CA THR A 49 10.68 -0.67 -9.90
C THR A 49 9.57 -0.30 -10.88
N LEU A 50 8.35 -0.26 -10.38
CA LEU A 50 7.15 0.14 -11.11
C LEU A 50 6.46 1.26 -10.32
N SER A 51 7.12 2.42 -10.24
CA SER A 51 6.68 3.52 -9.38
C SER A 51 6.93 4.87 -10.02
N ALA A 52 6.00 5.80 -9.79
CA ALA A 52 6.09 7.21 -10.18
C ALA A 52 6.62 8.11 -9.03
N SER A 53 7.22 7.53 -8.00
CA SER A 53 7.73 8.31 -6.86
C SER A 53 9.06 8.99 -7.19
N GLY A 54 9.11 10.32 -7.18
CA GLY A 54 10.36 11.09 -7.28
C GLY A 54 11.33 10.86 -6.11
N ALA A 55 10.87 10.26 -5.01
CA ALA A 55 11.74 9.89 -3.89
C ALA A 55 12.72 8.74 -4.24
N LEU A 56 12.50 8.06 -5.36
CA LEU A 56 13.40 7.02 -5.87
C LEU A 56 14.66 7.57 -6.52
N ASP A 57 14.65 8.84 -6.92
CA ASP A 57 15.82 9.54 -7.50
C ASP A 57 16.88 9.87 -6.44
N VAL A 58 16.55 9.72 -5.16
CA VAL A 58 17.47 9.92 -4.05
C VAL A 58 18.41 8.71 -3.94
N ALA A 59 19.68 8.97 -3.62
CA ALA A 59 20.82 8.06 -3.53
C ALA A 59 20.50 6.62 -3.09
N ALA A 60 21.33 5.69 -3.54
CA ALA A 60 21.21 4.24 -3.38
C ALA A 60 20.57 3.81 -2.06
N GLN A 61 19.34 3.35 -2.14
CA GLN A 61 18.61 2.78 -1.00
C GLN A 61 19.21 1.40 -0.69
N PRO A 62 19.68 1.12 0.53
CA PRO A 62 20.14 -0.21 0.86
C PRO A 62 18.99 -1.21 0.75
N CYS A 63 19.27 -2.39 0.22
CA CYS A 63 18.37 -3.53 0.33
C CYS A 63 18.33 -4.00 1.79
N GLY A 64 17.14 -4.36 2.28
CA GLY A 64 16.95 -4.79 3.66
C GLY A 64 15.79 -5.76 3.79
N ARG A 65 15.30 -5.92 5.02
CA ARG A 65 14.29 -6.93 5.36
C ARG A 65 12.95 -6.32 5.81
N ILE A 66 12.76 -5.02 5.59
CA ILE A 66 11.54 -4.30 5.97
C ILE A 66 10.76 -3.99 4.70
N ALA A 67 9.54 -4.50 4.60
CA ALA A 67 8.58 -4.07 3.62
C ALA A 67 7.72 -2.92 4.18
N VAL A 68 7.42 -1.92 3.35
CA VAL A 68 6.50 -0.83 3.69
C VAL A 68 5.29 -0.91 2.76
N VAL A 69 4.10 -1.02 3.35
CA VAL A 69 2.82 -0.99 2.62
C VAL A 69 2.02 0.19 3.12
N SER A 70 1.61 1.06 2.21
CA SER A 70 0.92 2.31 2.55
C SER A 70 -0.27 2.55 1.64
N GLN A 71 -1.41 2.95 2.21
CA GLN A 71 -2.53 3.45 1.43
C GLN A 71 -2.25 4.85 0.87
N SER A 72 -1.38 5.63 1.53
CA SER A 72 -0.95 6.96 1.08
C SER A 72 0.37 6.93 0.33
N GLY A 73 0.36 7.38 -0.92
CA GLY A 73 1.57 7.52 -1.74
C GLY A 73 2.55 8.55 -1.19
N GLY A 74 2.05 9.70 -0.69
CA GLY A 74 2.88 10.75 -0.11
C GLY A 74 3.63 10.28 1.15
N ILE A 75 2.96 9.53 2.01
CA ILE A 75 3.59 8.92 3.20
C ILE A 75 4.63 7.89 2.80
N LEU A 76 4.36 7.06 1.78
CA LEU A 76 5.32 6.08 1.31
C LEU A 76 6.61 6.75 0.80
N GLY A 77 6.49 7.81 0.00
CA GLY A 77 7.64 8.61 -0.46
C GLY A 77 8.44 9.23 0.68
N SER A 78 7.75 9.75 1.70
CA SER A 78 8.38 10.33 2.89
C SER A 78 9.12 9.27 3.72
N LEU A 79 8.53 8.09 3.90
CA LEU A 79 9.16 6.97 4.61
C LEU A 79 10.39 6.46 3.85
N LEU A 80 10.31 6.38 2.52
CA LEU A 80 11.42 6.00 1.67
C LEU A 80 12.61 6.96 1.84
N SER A 81 12.37 8.27 1.72
CA SER A 81 13.41 9.28 1.90
C SER A 81 14.05 9.23 3.29
N ARG A 82 13.24 9.04 4.34
CA ARG A 82 13.74 8.92 5.73
C ARG A 82 14.54 7.65 5.96
N ALA A 83 14.11 6.53 5.38
CA ALA A 83 14.83 5.26 5.46
C ALA A 83 16.20 5.38 4.80
N ALA A 84 16.26 5.99 3.61
CA ALA A 84 17.50 6.26 2.90
C ALA A 84 18.47 7.07 3.74
N HIS A 85 18.02 8.22 4.25
CA HIS A 85 18.85 9.13 5.03
C HIS A 85 19.41 8.48 6.32
N ARG A 86 18.72 7.48 6.85
CA ARG A 86 19.12 6.72 8.05
C ARG A 86 19.83 5.40 7.75
N GLY A 87 20.09 5.08 6.48
CA GLY A 87 20.69 3.80 6.09
C GLY A 87 19.82 2.58 6.40
N ILE A 88 18.50 2.76 6.55
CA ILE A 88 17.56 1.66 6.81
C ILE A 88 17.24 0.97 5.49
N GLY A 89 17.61 -0.32 5.39
CA GLY A 89 17.33 -1.13 4.20
C GLY A 89 15.87 -1.58 4.12
N LEU A 90 15.31 -1.46 2.91
CA LEU A 90 13.94 -1.88 2.62
C LEU A 90 13.95 -3.04 1.61
N SER A 91 13.02 -4.01 1.77
CA SER A 91 12.78 -5.09 0.80
C SER A 91 11.76 -4.67 -0.26
N HIS A 92 10.61 -4.18 0.20
CA HIS A 92 9.49 -3.79 -0.65
C HIS A 92 8.92 -2.44 -0.22
N LEU A 93 8.38 -1.71 -1.20
CA LEU A 93 7.54 -0.54 -0.98
C LEU A 93 6.32 -0.68 -1.88
N VAL A 94 5.13 -0.66 -1.31
CA VAL A 94 3.88 -0.81 -2.06
C VAL A 94 2.90 0.26 -1.63
N ALA A 95 2.48 1.10 -2.58
CA ALA A 95 1.36 2.01 -2.38
C ALA A 95 0.08 1.33 -2.89
N THR A 96 -0.91 1.12 -2.04
CA THR A 96 -2.15 0.47 -2.45
C THR A 96 -3.18 1.45 -3.04
N GLY A 97 -3.07 2.74 -2.69
CA GLY A 97 -4.00 3.76 -3.17
C GLY A 97 -5.43 3.50 -2.72
N ASN A 98 -6.38 3.65 -3.64
CA ASN A 98 -7.82 3.49 -3.35
C ASN A 98 -8.27 2.04 -3.14
N GLU A 99 -7.43 1.06 -3.43
CA GLU A 99 -7.75 -0.36 -3.24
C GLU A 99 -9.02 -0.82 -3.97
N ALA A 100 -9.13 -0.50 -5.26
CA ALA A 100 -10.28 -0.95 -6.06
C ALA A 100 -10.34 -2.48 -6.21
N ASP A 101 -9.19 -3.17 -6.17
CA ASP A 101 -9.07 -4.63 -6.20
C ASP A 101 -8.09 -5.13 -5.12
N LEU A 102 -6.78 -4.94 -5.35
CA LEU A 102 -5.77 -5.34 -4.38
C LEU A 102 -5.77 -4.38 -3.19
N GLU A 103 -5.92 -4.94 -1.99
CA GLU A 103 -5.88 -4.21 -0.72
C GLU A 103 -4.63 -4.57 0.10
N VAL A 104 -4.43 -3.86 1.20
CA VAL A 104 -3.30 -4.12 2.13
C VAL A 104 -3.20 -5.59 2.52
N SER A 105 -4.34 -6.27 2.78
CA SER A 105 -4.33 -7.69 3.18
C SER A 105 -3.80 -8.61 2.08
N ASP A 106 -4.02 -8.29 0.80
CA ASP A 106 -3.46 -9.06 -0.34
C ASP A 106 -1.94 -8.91 -0.38
N VAL A 107 -1.45 -7.68 -0.21
CA VAL A 107 -0.01 -7.38 -0.21
C VAL A 107 0.67 -8.03 0.99
N VAL A 108 0.06 -7.95 2.19
CA VAL A 108 0.59 -8.65 3.37
C VAL A 108 0.67 -10.15 3.11
N ALA A 109 -0.39 -10.78 2.59
CA ALA A 109 -0.39 -12.21 2.28
C ALA A 109 0.76 -12.60 1.34
N TYR A 110 1.00 -11.82 0.28
CA TYR A 110 2.15 -12.03 -0.61
C TYR A 110 3.49 -11.94 0.14
N LEU A 111 3.66 -10.93 0.99
CA LEU A 111 4.88 -10.71 1.76
C LEU A 111 5.12 -11.78 2.84
N LEU A 112 4.11 -12.54 3.24
CA LEU A 112 4.28 -13.67 4.15
C LEU A 112 5.11 -14.80 3.52
N ASP A 113 5.02 -14.97 2.23
CA ASP A 113 5.78 -15.99 1.49
C ASP A 113 7.16 -15.47 1.02
N ASP A 114 7.40 -14.15 1.09
CA ASP A 114 8.66 -13.55 0.67
C ASP A 114 9.80 -13.78 1.70
N PRO A 115 10.86 -14.52 1.36
CA PRO A 115 11.97 -14.77 2.27
C PRO A 115 12.83 -13.52 2.55
N ALA A 116 12.79 -12.51 1.69
CA ALA A 116 13.53 -11.28 1.86
C ALA A 116 12.94 -10.38 2.93
N THR A 117 11.66 -10.56 3.29
CA THR A 117 10.93 -9.71 4.24
C THR A 117 10.75 -10.39 5.60
N THR A 118 11.11 -9.72 6.70
CA THR A 118 10.86 -10.16 8.08
C THR A 118 9.98 -9.22 8.89
N VAL A 119 9.94 -7.95 8.50
CA VAL A 119 9.10 -6.92 9.13
C VAL A 119 8.24 -6.28 8.05
N ILE A 120 6.95 -6.14 8.30
CA ILE A 120 6.01 -5.47 7.41
C ILE A 120 5.46 -4.25 8.16
N ALA A 121 5.85 -3.06 7.72
CA ALA A 121 5.39 -1.80 8.26
C ALA A 121 4.19 -1.30 7.44
N LEU A 122 3.08 -1.00 8.11
CA LEU A 122 1.82 -0.65 7.51
C LEU A 122 1.41 0.78 7.86
N TYR A 123 1.04 1.58 6.87
CA TYR A 123 0.31 2.83 7.07
C TYR A 123 -1.12 2.66 6.58
N LEU A 124 -2.07 2.70 7.51
CA LEU A 124 -3.47 2.35 7.29
C LEU A 124 -4.38 3.56 7.53
N GLU A 125 -5.18 3.92 6.55
CA GLU A 125 -6.24 4.92 6.66
C GLU A 125 -7.60 4.24 6.88
N THR A 126 -7.83 3.11 6.21
CA THR A 126 -9.04 2.30 6.36
C THR A 126 -8.72 0.81 6.26
N LEU A 127 -9.62 -0.03 6.71
CA LEU A 127 -9.59 -1.48 6.50
C LEU A 127 -10.90 -1.90 5.86
N ARG A 128 -10.84 -2.23 4.56
CA ARG A 128 -12.04 -2.64 3.80
C ARG A 128 -12.56 -3.99 4.25
N ARG A 129 -11.67 -4.93 4.55
CA ARG A 129 -12.00 -6.28 5.02
C ARG A 129 -11.25 -6.62 6.32
N PRO A 130 -11.77 -6.14 7.48
CA PRO A 130 -11.07 -6.29 8.77
C PRO A 130 -10.82 -7.76 9.15
N ASP A 131 -11.74 -8.66 8.82
CA ASP A 131 -11.59 -10.10 9.15
C ASP A 131 -10.45 -10.73 8.35
N ARG A 132 -10.32 -10.36 7.06
CA ARG A 132 -9.20 -10.80 6.24
C ARG A 132 -7.86 -10.26 6.76
N PHE A 133 -7.84 -8.98 7.16
CA PHE A 133 -6.65 -8.39 7.77
C PHE A 133 -6.26 -9.11 9.05
N ARG A 134 -7.23 -9.44 9.90
CA ARG A 134 -7.00 -10.22 11.12
C ARG A 134 -6.39 -11.58 10.80
N ALA A 135 -6.90 -12.28 9.79
CA ALA A 135 -6.41 -13.60 9.39
C ALA A 135 -4.94 -13.52 8.95
N VAL A 136 -4.58 -12.58 8.07
CA VAL A 136 -3.17 -12.43 7.63
C VAL A 136 -2.25 -11.95 8.75
N ALA A 137 -2.74 -11.19 9.73
CA ALA A 137 -1.98 -10.78 10.90
C ALA A 137 -1.65 -11.97 11.82
N VAL A 138 -2.61 -12.87 12.04
CA VAL A 138 -2.38 -14.11 12.79
C VAL A 138 -1.39 -15.01 12.05
N ASP A 139 -1.53 -15.16 10.72
CA ASP A 139 -0.61 -15.94 9.91
C ASP A 139 0.81 -15.37 9.94
N ALA A 140 0.96 -14.03 9.87
CA ALA A 140 2.25 -13.37 10.03
C ALA A 140 2.95 -13.75 11.34
N ALA A 141 2.22 -13.71 12.44
CA ALA A 141 2.73 -14.07 13.77
C ALA A 141 3.17 -15.55 13.82
N SER A 142 2.37 -16.47 13.25
CA SER A 142 2.69 -17.91 13.20
C SER A 142 3.96 -18.21 12.39
N ARG A 143 4.25 -17.39 11.36
CA ARG A 143 5.45 -17.47 10.51
C ARG A 143 6.65 -16.69 11.07
N GLY A 144 6.53 -16.09 12.25
CA GLY A 144 7.58 -15.28 12.88
C GLY A 144 7.85 -13.94 12.18
N LYS A 145 6.94 -13.48 11.30
CA LYS A 145 7.01 -12.17 10.68
C LYS A 145 6.35 -11.11 11.56
N ARG A 146 6.92 -9.92 11.62
CA ARG A 146 6.42 -8.86 12.48
C ARG A 146 5.61 -7.85 11.67
N LEU A 147 4.38 -7.58 12.11
CA LEU A 147 3.57 -6.48 11.60
C LEU A 147 3.69 -5.29 12.53
N VAL A 148 3.99 -4.11 11.96
CA VAL A 148 3.97 -2.82 12.66
C VAL A 148 2.97 -1.93 11.94
N ALA A 149 1.86 -1.62 12.57
CA ALA A 149 0.79 -0.86 11.93
C ALA A 149 0.63 0.53 12.58
N TYR A 150 0.66 1.56 11.74
CA TYR A 150 0.21 2.90 12.09
C TYR A 150 -1.16 3.15 11.46
N LYS A 151 -2.20 3.18 12.30
CA LYS A 151 -3.60 3.42 11.87
C LYS A 151 -4.00 4.86 12.18
N VAL A 152 -4.31 5.60 11.11
CA VAL A 152 -4.89 6.95 11.20
C VAL A 152 -6.39 6.87 11.43
N GLY A 153 -6.98 7.96 11.93
CA GLY A 153 -8.43 8.05 12.08
C GLY A 153 -8.97 7.12 13.18
N ARG A 154 -8.34 7.15 14.36
CA ARG A 154 -8.80 6.40 15.54
C ARG A 154 -9.97 7.05 16.25
N ASP A 155 -10.11 8.37 16.10
CA ASP A 155 -11.24 9.15 16.60
C ASP A 155 -12.12 9.64 15.43
N GLU A 156 -13.31 10.16 15.75
CA GLU A 156 -14.25 10.62 14.74
C GLU A 156 -13.71 11.74 13.84
N ALA A 157 -12.88 12.63 14.37
CA ALA A 157 -12.29 13.72 13.60
C ALA A 157 -11.24 13.19 12.62
N GLY A 158 -10.37 12.30 13.08
CA GLY A 158 -9.37 11.64 12.25
C GLY A 158 -10.00 10.68 11.23
N ALA A 159 -11.10 10.01 11.59
CA ALA A 159 -11.86 9.18 10.66
C ALA A 159 -12.45 10.01 9.52
N ARG A 160 -13.05 11.18 9.82
CA ARG A 160 -13.53 12.12 8.77
C ARG A 160 -12.39 12.63 7.89
N SER A 161 -11.23 12.94 8.47
CA SER A 161 -10.06 13.39 7.71
C SER A 161 -9.53 12.29 6.79
N ALA A 162 -9.43 11.06 7.28
CA ALA A 162 -9.00 9.92 6.47
C ALA A 162 -10.00 9.61 5.35
N ALA A 163 -11.30 9.64 5.64
CA ALA A 163 -12.37 9.45 4.66
C ALA A 163 -12.33 10.50 3.54
N ALA A 164 -12.11 11.77 3.89
CA ALA A 164 -11.95 12.84 2.90
C ALA A 164 -10.71 12.68 2.00
N HIS A 165 -9.69 11.97 2.49
CA HIS A 165 -8.45 11.73 1.74
C HIS A 165 -8.51 10.50 0.83
N THR A 166 -9.30 9.49 1.18
CA THR A 166 -9.39 8.20 0.46
C THR A 166 -10.73 7.96 -0.21
N GLY A 167 -11.70 8.86 -0.08
CA GLY A 167 -13.07 8.65 -0.56
C GLY A 167 -13.80 7.49 0.11
N ALA A 168 -13.28 7.00 1.23
CA ALA A 168 -13.89 5.90 1.98
C ALA A 168 -14.88 6.46 3.00
N LEU A 169 -16.16 6.53 2.62
CA LEU A 169 -17.31 6.67 3.52
C LEU A 169 -17.97 5.31 3.70
#